data_4fcb40f7cd74e799a5d4781c622a1905
#
_entry.id   4fcb40f7cd74e799a5d4781c622a1905
#
_cell.length_a   1.000
_cell.length_b   1.000
_cell.length_c   1.000
_cell.angle_alpha   90.00
_cell.angle_beta   90.00
_cell.angle_gamma   90.00
#
_symmetry.space_group_name_H-M   'P 1'
#
loop_
_entity.id
_entity.type
_entity.pdbx_description
1 polymer ?
#
loop_
_entity_poly.entity_id
_entity_poly.type
_entity_poly.pdbx_seq_one_letter_code
_entity_poly.pdbx_strand_id
1 'polypeptide(L)'
;MNSAENASNAHNASKTMDDASKAGNVNNAGSAHNVEATDIDATDDRFERGLALLRTIGGQENPAVLDSLADIAPDLGRMTVAFGYGDMLSRPGLTLRQRQIATVGALAAMGNAAPQLRFHIAGALNVGVTPAEVVEILIHTAVYAGFPAALNGIGAAREVFEARPGLAVAPVETEPVPGDRYARGLAKLAEVDGHAGDQVVASMRDIAPDLTRYIVEFAFGDIYSRSSLDLKSRELASVAMCTALGTAAPQLRVHIHGLLNVGGTREEVVEVITQMAGYAGFPAALNGIAAAREVFEERGQE
;
A
#
# COMPACT_ATOMS: atom_id res chain seq x y z
N MET A 1 -31.13 -41.17 -32.37
CA MET A 1 -30.00 -41.70 -33.13
C MET A 1 -28.83 -40.78 -32.84
N ASN A 2 -27.78 -41.03 -32.09
CA ASN A 2 -27.22 -42.19 -31.41
C ASN A 2 -26.62 -41.76 -30.11
N SER A 3 -27.07 -42.32 -29.05
CA SER A 3 -26.36 -42.49 -27.79
C SER A 3 -25.45 -43.68 -27.97
N ALA A 4 -24.18 -43.55 -27.62
CA ALA A 4 -23.23 -44.62 -27.26
C ALA A 4 -21.82 -44.24 -27.76
N GLU A 5 -21.02 -43.65 -26.85
CA GLU A 5 -19.54 -43.75 -26.83
C GLU A 5 -19.04 -42.84 -25.68
N ASN A 6 -19.19 -43.32 -24.45
CA ASN A 6 -18.40 -42.84 -23.32
C ASN A 6 -18.51 -43.79 -22.12
N ALA A 7 -18.08 -45.02 -22.36
CA ALA A 7 -17.94 -46.03 -21.30
C ALA A 7 -16.73 -46.91 -21.60
N SER A 8 -15.51 -46.33 -21.52
CA SER A 8 -14.28 -47.12 -21.51
C SER A 8 -13.09 -46.26 -21.14
N ASN A 9 -12.95 -45.90 -19.86
CA ASN A 9 -11.68 -45.49 -19.27
C ASN A 9 -11.76 -45.36 -17.70
N ALA A 10 -12.40 -46.34 -17.10
CA ALA A 10 -12.43 -46.45 -15.62
C ALA A 10 -12.08 -47.89 -15.19
N HIS A 11 -10.96 -48.43 -15.69
CA HIS A 11 -10.48 -49.73 -15.25
C HIS A 11 -8.97 -49.90 -15.48
N ASN A 12 -8.15 -48.99 -14.87
CA ASN A 12 -6.71 -49.27 -14.74
C ASN A 12 -6.02 -48.33 -13.72
N ALA A 13 -6.49 -48.29 -12.50
CA ALA A 13 -5.79 -47.66 -11.38
C ALA A 13 -6.06 -48.40 -10.07
N SER A 14 -5.90 -49.73 -10.08
CA SER A 14 -6.03 -50.56 -8.85
C SER A 14 -5.17 -51.79 -8.97
N LYS A 15 -3.85 -51.60 -9.09
CA LYS A 15 -2.86 -52.68 -8.86
C LYS A 15 -1.47 -52.04 -8.86
N THR A 16 -1.00 -51.52 -7.73
CA THR A 16 0.40 -51.42 -7.29
C THR A 16 0.44 -50.72 -5.91
N MET A 17 -0.08 -51.40 -4.90
CA MET A 17 0.22 -51.10 -3.50
C MET A 17 0.13 -52.43 -2.71
N ASP A 18 1.08 -53.30 -2.93
CA ASP A 18 1.41 -54.40 -2.00
C ASP A 18 2.79 -54.91 -2.46
N ASP A 19 3.84 -54.33 -1.89
CA ASP A 19 5.15 -54.95 -1.66
C ASP A 19 6.15 -53.88 -1.18
N ALA A 20 6.19 -53.60 0.12
CA ALA A 20 7.35 -53.06 0.84
C ALA A 20 7.11 -53.06 2.36
N SER A 21 6.87 -54.22 2.93
CA SER A 21 7.01 -54.42 4.36
C SER A 21 8.06 -55.50 4.61
N LYS A 22 9.32 -55.12 4.66
CA LYS A 22 10.42 -55.82 5.38
C LYS A 22 11.74 -55.15 5.09
N ALA A 23 12.17 -54.27 5.96
CA ALA A 23 13.59 -54.16 6.34
C ALA A 23 13.83 -52.95 7.28
N GLY A 24 14.39 -53.21 8.44
CA GLY A 24 15.28 -52.27 9.07
C GLY A 24 14.74 -51.47 10.26
N ASN A 25 14.56 -52.15 11.39
CA ASN A 25 14.59 -51.54 12.71
C ASN A 25 16.02 -50.98 12.96
N VAL A 26 16.21 -49.66 12.88
CA VAL A 26 17.37 -48.97 13.41
C VAL A 26 16.87 -47.97 14.42
N ASN A 27 17.02 -48.32 15.69
CA ASN A 27 16.93 -47.41 16.82
C ASN A 27 17.92 -46.26 16.62
N ASN A 28 17.43 -45.09 16.33
CA ASN A 28 18.16 -43.84 16.55
C ASN A 28 17.30 -42.95 17.48
N ALA A 29 17.55 -43.11 18.76
CA ALA A 29 17.11 -42.17 19.80
C ALA A 29 17.93 -40.88 19.62
N GLY A 30 17.55 -40.09 18.63
CA GLY A 30 18.03 -38.73 18.43
C GLY A 30 17.18 -37.80 19.28
N SER A 31 17.78 -37.32 20.37
CA SER A 31 17.33 -36.25 21.27
C SER A 31 16.55 -35.18 20.49
N ALA A 32 15.24 -35.14 20.70
CA ALA A 32 14.46 -33.95 20.42
C ALA A 32 15.02 -32.89 21.38
N HIS A 33 15.83 -31.98 20.86
CA HIS A 33 16.13 -30.75 21.57
C HIS A 33 14.79 -30.01 21.67
N ASN A 34 14.18 -30.09 22.85
CA ASN A 34 13.27 -29.09 23.33
C ASN A 34 14.05 -27.78 23.32
N VAL A 35 13.90 -26.99 22.29
CA VAL A 35 14.25 -25.58 22.34
C VAL A 35 13.22 -24.98 23.31
N GLU A 36 13.64 -24.83 24.56
CA GLU A 36 12.87 -24.12 25.56
C GLU A 36 12.57 -22.72 25.02
N ALA A 37 11.29 -22.36 25.04
CA ALA A 37 10.76 -21.07 24.58
C ALA A 37 11.20 -19.87 25.45
N THR A 38 12.30 -19.97 26.18
CA THR A 38 12.69 -19.04 27.24
C THR A 38 13.82 -18.06 26.91
N ASP A 39 14.44 -18.13 25.72
CA ASP A 39 15.59 -17.27 25.41
C ASP A 39 15.36 -16.22 24.30
N ILE A 40 14.12 -16.00 23.84
CA ILE A 40 13.81 -14.95 22.85
C ILE A 40 13.58 -13.58 23.54
N ASP A 41 13.60 -13.51 24.84
CA ASP A 41 12.95 -12.43 25.59
C ASP A 41 13.87 -11.35 26.19
N ALA A 42 15.17 -11.46 26.15
CA ALA A 42 15.99 -10.57 26.99
C ALA A 42 16.49 -9.29 26.32
N THR A 43 16.54 -9.15 24.97
CA THR A 43 16.96 -7.90 24.28
C THR A 43 16.58 -7.88 22.79
N ASP A 44 15.29 -7.99 22.45
CA ASP A 44 14.91 -7.71 21.06
C ASP A 44 14.79 -6.19 20.86
N ASP A 45 15.92 -5.56 20.55
CA ASP A 45 16.01 -4.12 20.20
C ASP A 45 15.00 -3.72 19.10
N ARG A 46 14.63 -4.66 18.23
CA ARG A 46 13.59 -4.47 17.19
C ARG A 46 12.21 -4.27 17.79
N PHE A 47 11.87 -5.09 18.79
CA PHE A 47 10.56 -5.02 19.44
C PHE A 47 10.42 -3.72 20.24
N GLU A 48 11.41 -3.36 21.03
CA GLU A 48 11.39 -2.13 21.82
C GLU A 48 11.38 -0.88 20.93
N ARG A 49 12.19 -0.86 19.87
CA ARG A 49 12.16 0.19 18.85
C ARG A 49 10.79 0.29 18.19
N GLY A 50 10.21 -0.85 17.83
CA GLY A 50 8.89 -0.94 17.23
C GLY A 50 7.78 -0.47 18.16
N LEU A 51 7.86 -0.84 19.44
CA LEU A 51 6.91 -0.44 20.46
C LEU A 51 6.94 1.08 20.70
N ALA A 52 8.13 1.67 20.78
CA ALA A 52 8.30 3.12 20.91
C ALA A 52 7.69 3.86 19.70
N LEU A 53 7.93 3.37 18.49
CA LEU A 53 7.37 3.95 17.27
C LEU A 53 5.84 3.78 17.20
N LEU A 54 5.34 2.61 17.57
CA LEU A 54 3.90 2.32 17.61
C LEU A 54 3.17 3.23 18.61
N ARG A 55 3.77 3.51 19.75
CA ARG A 55 3.27 4.50 20.72
C ARG A 55 3.22 5.91 20.15
N THR A 56 4.26 6.30 19.42
CA THR A 56 4.31 7.60 18.73
C THR A 56 3.21 7.74 17.69
N ILE A 57 3.03 6.74 16.84
CA ILE A 57 2.00 6.75 15.79
C ILE A 57 0.61 6.59 16.40
N GLY A 58 0.42 5.64 17.31
CA GLY A 58 -0.89 5.35 17.93
C GLY A 58 -1.36 6.39 18.94
N GLY A 59 -0.44 7.16 19.51
CA GLY A 59 -0.74 8.13 20.59
C GLY A 59 -1.20 7.48 21.90
N GLN A 60 -0.87 6.21 22.11
CA GLN A 60 -1.27 5.42 23.29
C GLN A 60 -0.08 4.68 23.86
N GLU A 61 0.00 4.65 25.21
CA GLU A 61 1.08 3.95 25.92
C GLU A 61 1.02 2.43 25.74
N ASN A 62 -0.19 1.85 25.77
CA ASN A 62 -0.42 0.42 25.57
C ASN A 62 -1.10 0.18 24.23
N PRO A 63 -0.38 -0.29 23.20
CA PRO A 63 -0.96 -0.57 21.90
C PRO A 63 -1.91 -1.76 21.93
N ALA A 64 -3.17 -1.54 21.52
CA ALA A 64 -4.24 -2.54 21.56
C ALA A 64 -3.94 -3.80 20.72
N VAL A 65 -3.02 -3.74 19.75
CA VAL A 65 -2.70 -4.89 18.88
C VAL A 65 -2.12 -6.07 19.67
N LEU A 66 -1.35 -5.82 20.73
CA LEU A 66 -0.78 -6.89 21.59
C LEU A 66 -1.87 -7.58 22.39
N ASP A 67 -2.72 -6.79 23.07
CA ASP A 67 -3.80 -7.31 23.90
C ASP A 67 -4.85 -8.04 23.08
N SER A 68 -5.19 -7.53 21.89
CA SER A 68 -6.22 -8.11 21.02
C SER A 68 -5.86 -9.45 20.42
N LEU A 69 -4.59 -9.86 20.46
CA LEU A 69 -4.09 -11.12 19.91
C LEU A 69 -3.51 -12.04 20.99
N ALA A 70 -3.50 -11.61 22.24
CA ALA A 70 -2.82 -12.33 23.33
C ALA A 70 -3.35 -13.76 23.56
N ASP A 71 -4.63 -13.99 23.28
CA ASP A 71 -5.31 -15.25 23.53
C ASP A 71 -5.17 -16.27 22.39
N ILE A 72 -5.06 -15.82 21.12
CA ILE A 72 -5.11 -16.72 19.95
C ILE A 72 -3.87 -16.67 19.05
N ALA A 73 -3.16 -15.55 19.01
CA ALA A 73 -2.02 -15.35 18.12
C ALA A 73 -0.99 -14.35 18.70
N PRO A 74 -0.45 -14.57 19.90
CA PRO A 74 0.48 -13.62 20.55
C PRO A 74 1.73 -13.35 19.70
N ASP A 75 2.23 -14.36 18.98
CA ASP A 75 3.38 -14.21 18.09
C ASP A 75 3.10 -13.24 16.94
N LEU A 76 1.87 -13.25 16.38
CA LEU A 76 1.50 -12.28 15.33
C LEU A 76 1.51 -10.85 15.87
N GLY A 77 1.05 -10.63 17.11
CA GLY A 77 1.14 -9.34 17.78
C GLY A 77 2.60 -8.87 17.91
N ARG A 78 3.49 -9.75 18.40
CA ARG A 78 4.93 -9.47 18.52
C ARG A 78 5.57 -9.20 17.15
N MET A 79 5.30 -10.02 16.14
CA MET A 79 5.80 -9.84 14.76
C MET A 79 5.33 -8.50 14.17
N THR A 80 4.09 -8.12 14.40
CA THR A 80 3.56 -6.83 13.95
C THR A 80 4.37 -5.67 14.52
N VAL A 81 4.68 -5.71 15.83
CA VAL A 81 5.48 -4.67 16.47
C VAL A 81 6.93 -4.74 16.00
N ALA A 82 7.59 -5.89 16.09
CA ALA A 82 9.02 -6.02 15.79
C ALA A 82 9.32 -5.79 14.31
N PHE A 83 8.60 -6.44 13.40
CA PHE A 83 8.83 -6.30 11.97
C PHE A 83 8.15 -5.05 11.40
N GLY A 84 6.84 -4.87 11.63
CA GLY A 84 6.07 -3.78 11.03
C GLY A 84 6.56 -2.41 11.46
N TYR A 85 6.76 -2.21 12.75
CA TYR A 85 7.20 -0.93 13.30
C TYR A 85 8.72 -0.89 13.53
N GLY A 86 9.30 -1.96 14.07
CA GLY A 86 10.71 -2.00 14.45
C GLY A 86 11.68 -2.11 13.28
N ASP A 87 11.38 -2.91 12.25
CA ASP A 87 12.25 -3.06 11.10
C ASP A 87 11.83 -2.20 9.92
N MET A 88 10.52 -2.08 9.66
CA MET A 88 10.02 -1.48 8.43
C MET A 88 9.73 0.02 8.57
N LEU A 89 8.86 0.42 9.49
CA LEU A 89 8.46 1.83 9.63
C LEU A 89 9.53 2.71 10.30
N SER A 90 10.49 2.11 11.05
CA SER A 90 11.61 2.82 11.66
C SER A 90 12.79 3.08 10.71
N ARG A 91 12.74 2.56 9.47
CA ARG A 91 13.80 2.77 8.46
C ARG A 91 13.97 4.26 8.14
N PRO A 92 15.20 4.72 7.84
CA PRO A 92 15.43 6.05 7.28
C PRO A 92 14.84 6.20 5.88
N GLY A 93 15.03 7.35 5.25
CA GLY A 93 14.64 7.61 3.86
C GLY A 93 13.23 8.20 3.71
N LEU A 94 12.31 7.94 4.64
CA LEU A 94 11.01 8.61 4.72
C LEU A 94 10.75 9.12 6.13
N THR A 95 10.20 10.32 6.24
CA THR A 95 9.67 10.84 7.52
C THR A 95 8.43 10.06 7.93
N LEU A 96 8.09 10.06 9.24
CA LEU A 96 6.86 9.42 9.72
C LEU A 96 5.60 10.00 9.05
N ARG A 97 5.62 11.28 8.75
CA ARG A 97 4.54 11.94 8.01
C ARG A 97 4.38 11.34 6.61
N GLN A 98 5.44 11.22 5.84
CA GLN A 98 5.43 10.61 4.51
C GLN A 98 5.00 9.13 4.57
N ARG A 99 5.48 8.38 5.56
CA ARG A 99 5.07 6.99 5.79
C ARG A 99 3.58 6.87 6.05
N GLN A 100 2.99 7.77 6.85
CA GLN A 100 1.56 7.73 7.11
C GLN A 100 0.72 8.18 5.89
N ILE A 101 1.17 9.16 5.10
CA ILE A 101 0.53 9.52 3.82
C ILE A 101 0.45 8.31 2.89
N ALA A 102 1.57 7.60 2.69
CA ALA A 102 1.64 6.40 1.88
C ALA A 102 0.72 5.28 2.41
N THR A 103 0.75 5.04 3.73
CA THR A 103 -0.08 4.00 4.38
C THR A 103 -1.58 4.29 4.26
N VAL A 104 -2.01 5.52 4.53
CA VAL A 104 -3.43 5.92 4.43
C VAL A 104 -3.91 5.73 2.99
N GLY A 105 -3.12 6.19 2.00
CA GLY A 105 -3.44 6.00 0.59
C GLY A 105 -3.57 4.51 0.21
N ALA A 106 -2.58 3.71 0.55
CA ALA A 106 -2.58 2.27 0.26
C ALA A 106 -3.77 1.54 0.89
N LEU A 107 -4.03 1.74 2.18
CA LEU A 107 -5.14 1.08 2.90
C LEU A 107 -6.51 1.51 2.35
N ALA A 108 -6.65 2.80 2.00
CA ALA A 108 -7.87 3.30 1.37
C ALA A 108 -8.09 2.66 -0.02
N ALA A 109 -7.02 2.54 -0.83
CA ALA A 109 -7.09 1.92 -2.16
C ALA A 109 -7.38 0.42 -2.09
N MET A 110 -6.82 -0.31 -1.15
CA MET A 110 -7.10 -1.74 -0.93
C MET A 110 -8.55 -1.99 -0.51
N GLY A 111 -9.15 -1.09 0.26
CA GLY A 111 -10.58 -1.10 0.61
C GLY A 111 -11.04 -2.22 1.56
N ASN A 112 -10.16 -3.11 2.01
CA ASN A 112 -10.47 -4.30 2.81
C ASN A 112 -9.97 -4.25 4.26
N ALA A 113 -9.37 -3.15 4.70
CA ALA A 113 -8.69 -3.00 5.99
C ALA A 113 -9.18 -1.75 6.75
N ALA A 114 -10.50 -1.58 6.89
CA ALA A 114 -11.10 -0.39 7.50
C ALA A 114 -10.64 -0.11 8.95
N PRO A 115 -10.46 -1.10 9.86
CA PRO A 115 -9.92 -0.84 11.19
C PRO A 115 -8.50 -0.28 11.15
N GLN A 116 -7.62 -0.83 10.29
CA GLN A 116 -6.26 -0.37 10.13
C GLN A 116 -6.21 1.02 9.48
N LEU A 117 -7.09 1.29 8.51
CA LEU A 117 -7.22 2.62 7.92
C LEU A 117 -7.54 3.67 8.97
N ARG A 118 -8.51 3.42 9.86
CA ARG A 118 -8.84 4.32 10.98
C ARG A 118 -7.64 4.54 11.91
N PHE A 119 -6.94 3.48 12.26
CA PHE A 119 -5.73 3.59 13.08
C PHE A 119 -4.66 4.47 12.42
N HIS A 120 -4.40 4.26 11.12
CA HIS A 120 -3.38 5.04 10.40
C HIS A 120 -3.82 6.46 10.07
N ILE A 121 -5.11 6.75 9.88
CA ILE A 121 -5.62 8.13 9.83
C ILE A 121 -5.35 8.83 11.17
N ALA A 122 -5.67 8.18 12.29
CA ALA A 122 -5.35 8.72 13.61
C ALA A 122 -3.85 8.92 13.80
N GLY A 123 -3.04 7.97 13.35
CA GLY A 123 -1.59 8.02 13.35
C GLY A 123 -1.02 9.14 12.48
N ALA A 124 -1.59 9.36 11.31
CA ALA A 124 -1.24 10.47 10.42
C ALA A 124 -1.39 11.83 11.12
N LEU A 125 -2.51 12.04 11.80
CA LEU A 125 -2.74 13.24 12.60
C LEU A 125 -1.72 13.38 13.74
N ASN A 126 -1.35 12.28 14.40
CA ASN A 126 -0.35 12.29 15.50
C ASN A 126 1.05 12.69 15.02
N VAL A 127 1.39 12.41 13.78
CA VAL A 127 2.71 12.75 13.18
C VAL A 127 2.68 14.00 12.30
N GLY A 128 1.62 14.82 12.43
CA GLY A 128 1.55 16.15 11.82
C GLY A 128 0.97 16.22 10.41
N VAL A 129 0.27 15.17 9.93
CA VAL A 129 -0.60 15.27 8.76
C VAL A 129 -1.88 15.98 9.19
N THR A 130 -2.28 17.03 8.49
CA THR A 130 -3.48 17.79 8.82
C THR A 130 -4.76 17.06 8.40
N PRO A 131 -5.93 17.37 9.00
CA PRO A 131 -7.21 16.82 8.54
C PRO A 131 -7.50 17.10 7.06
N ALA A 132 -7.13 18.28 6.56
CA ALA A 132 -7.30 18.64 5.15
C ALA A 132 -6.45 17.72 4.25
N GLU A 133 -5.20 17.46 4.59
CA GLU A 133 -4.33 16.54 3.85
C GLU A 133 -4.84 15.10 3.88
N VAL A 134 -5.35 14.63 5.02
CA VAL A 134 -6.01 13.31 5.10
C VAL A 134 -7.17 13.22 4.11
N VAL A 135 -8.05 14.23 4.08
CA VAL A 135 -9.17 14.29 3.13
C VAL A 135 -8.66 14.30 1.69
N GLU A 136 -7.60 15.04 1.39
CA GLU A 136 -7.00 15.09 0.04
C GLU A 136 -6.42 13.73 -0.40
N ILE A 137 -5.76 12.99 0.49
CA ILE A 137 -5.28 11.62 0.20
C ILE A 137 -6.46 10.70 -0.16
N LEU A 138 -7.57 10.81 0.58
CA LEU A 138 -8.76 9.99 0.37
C LEU A 138 -9.52 10.39 -0.91
N ILE A 139 -9.60 11.68 -1.24
CA ILE A 139 -10.10 12.16 -2.53
C ILE A 139 -9.22 11.64 -3.66
N HIS A 140 -7.90 11.70 -3.49
CA HIS A 140 -6.92 11.22 -4.46
C HIS A 140 -7.06 9.71 -4.75
N THR A 141 -7.48 8.92 -3.76
CA THR A 141 -7.77 7.49 -3.92
C THR A 141 -8.82 7.22 -5.01
N ALA A 142 -9.74 8.17 -5.29
CA ALA A 142 -10.74 8.01 -6.35
C ALA A 142 -10.12 7.81 -7.74
N VAL A 143 -8.92 8.33 -7.98
CA VAL A 143 -8.21 8.20 -9.26
C VAL A 143 -7.75 6.76 -9.49
N TYR A 144 -7.31 6.05 -8.44
CA TYR A 144 -6.65 4.73 -8.55
C TYR A 144 -7.56 3.56 -8.20
N ALA A 145 -8.44 3.74 -7.21
CA ALA A 145 -9.31 2.68 -6.70
C ALA A 145 -10.81 2.99 -6.85
N GLY A 146 -11.15 4.13 -7.46
CA GLY A 146 -12.51 4.54 -7.76
C GLY A 146 -13.25 5.19 -6.59
N PHE A 147 -14.40 5.77 -6.89
CA PHE A 147 -15.24 6.48 -5.92
C PHE A 147 -15.64 5.64 -4.69
N PRO A 148 -16.00 4.34 -4.81
CA PRO A 148 -16.38 3.56 -3.62
C PRO A 148 -15.27 3.49 -2.57
N ALA A 149 -14.02 3.30 -2.97
CA ALA A 149 -12.88 3.27 -2.06
C ALA A 149 -12.66 4.64 -1.39
N ALA A 150 -12.72 5.73 -2.16
CA ALA A 150 -12.61 7.09 -1.64
C ALA A 150 -13.73 7.42 -0.64
N LEU A 151 -14.99 7.08 -0.96
CA LEU A 151 -16.14 7.32 -0.08
C LEU A 151 -16.04 6.55 1.24
N ASN A 152 -15.61 5.27 1.20
CA ASN A 152 -15.36 4.47 2.39
C ASN A 152 -14.22 5.09 3.23
N GLY A 153 -13.16 5.56 2.58
CA GLY A 153 -12.06 6.26 3.24
C GLY A 153 -12.52 7.53 3.95
N ILE A 154 -13.35 8.37 3.29
CA ILE A 154 -13.93 9.58 3.90
C ILE A 154 -14.82 9.21 5.09
N GLY A 155 -15.59 8.12 5.02
CA GLY A 155 -16.35 7.60 6.15
C GLY A 155 -15.45 7.27 7.35
N ALA A 156 -14.35 6.56 7.11
CA ALA A 156 -13.36 6.23 8.15
C ALA A 156 -12.71 7.49 8.76
N ALA A 157 -12.38 8.49 7.93
CA ALA A 157 -11.81 9.75 8.41
C ALA A 157 -12.81 10.51 9.29
N ARG A 158 -14.09 10.54 8.92
CA ARG A 158 -15.15 11.19 9.71
C ARG A 158 -15.23 10.58 11.11
N GLU A 159 -15.27 9.24 11.23
CA GLU A 159 -15.28 8.55 12.53
C GLU A 159 -14.07 8.95 13.40
N VAL A 160 -12.87 9.01 12.79
CA VAL A 160 -11.63 9.41 13.50
C VAL A 160 -11.67 10.87 13.94
N PHE A 161 -12.18 11.77 13.10
CA PHE A 161 -12.25 13.20 13.43
C PHE A 161 -13.28 13.47 14.54
N GLU A 162 -14.44 12.83 14.48
CA GLU A 162 -15.50 12.94 15.51
C GLU A 162 -15.03 12.40 16.87
N ALA A 163 -14.16 11.36 16.87
CA ALA A 163 -13.57 10.81 18.11
C ALA A 163 -12.47 11.70 18.72
N ARG A 164 -12.13 12.87 18.12
CA ARG A 164 -11.09 13.78 18.59
C ARG A 164 -11.65 15.15 18.96
N PRO A 165 -12.08 15.35 20.24
CA PRO A 165 -12.58 16.65 20.69
C PRO A 165 -11.52 17.74 20.49
N GLY A 166 -11.94 18.86 19.87
CA GLY A 166 -11.07 20.02 19.64
C GLY A 166 -10.21 19.94 18.36
N LEU A 167 -10.30 18.86 17.57
CA LEU A 167 -9.67 18.83 16.26
C LEU A 167 -10.37 19.85 15.34
N ALA A 168 -9.61 20.87 14.94
CA ALA A 168 -10.11 21.85 13.95
C ALA A 168 -10.07 21.21 12.56
N VAL A 169 -11.21 20.80 12.04
CA VAL A 169 -11.35 20.37 10.64
C VAL A 169 -11.76 21.61 9.83
N ALA A 170 -10.76 22.28 9.23
CA ALA A 170 -11.04 23.35 8.29
C ALA A 170 -11.81 22.78 7.08
N PRO A 171 -12.76 23.52 6.50
CA PRO A 171 -13.37 23.14 5.24
C PRO A 171 -12.27 22.92 4.19
N VAL A 172 -12.31 21.75 3.54
CA VAL A 172 -11.45 21.51 2.38
C VAL A 172 -11.97 22.42 1.25
N GLU A 173 -11.05 22.90 0.39
CA GLU A 173 -11.42 23.73 -0.75
C GLU A 173 -12.62 23.14 -1.51
N THR A 174 -13.71 23.85 -1.53
CA THR A 174 -14.95 23.46 -2.21
C THR A 174 -15.14 24.21 -3.52
N GLU A 175 -14.40 25.31 -3.70
CA GLU A 175 -14.49 26.10 -4.93
C GLU A 175 -13.80 25.38 -6.08
N PRO A 176 -14.47 25.24 -7.24
CA PRO A 176 -13.83 24.73 -8.45
C PRO A 176 -12.62 25.59 -8.79
N VAL A 177 -11.49 24.96 -9.12
CA VAL A 177 -10.33 25.70 -9.62
C VAL A 177 -10.75 26.44 -10.89
N PRO A 178 -10.60 27.77 -10.97
CA PRO A 178 -11.07 28.57 -12.12
C PRO A 178 -10.37 28.19 -13.43
N GLY A 179 -11.07 28.38 -14.55
CA GLY A 179 -10.51 28.22 -15.88
C GLY A 179 -10.89 26.92 -16.59
N ASP A 180 -10.30 26.69 -17.75
CA ASP A 180 -10.53 25.51 -18.55
C ASP A 180 -9.92 24.27 -17.86
N ARG A 181 -10.76 23.31 -17.51
CA ARG A 181 -10.39 22.07 -16.82
C ARG A 181 -9.38 21.26 -17.61
N TYR A 182 -9.57 21.17 -18.94
CA TYR A 182 -8.69 20.39 -19.81
C TYR A 182 -7.32 21.04 -19.94
N ALA A 183 -7.26 22.34 -20.18
CA ALA A 183 -6.00 23.08 -20.28
C ALA A 183 -5.23 23.04 -18.95
N ARG A 184 -5.92 23.23 -17.82
CA ARG A 184 -5.33 23.07 -16.47
C ARG A 184 -4.80 21.67 -16.24
N GLY A 185 -5.59 20.65 -16.62
CA GLY A 185 -5.21 19.25 -16.51
C GLY A 185 -3.98 18.90 -17.32
N LEU A 186 -3.88 19.37 -18.56
CA LEU A 186 -2.69 19.18 -19.41
C LEU A 186 -1.44 19.83 -18.78
N ALA A 187 -1.57 21.05 -18.26
CA ALA A 187 -0.45 21.73 -17.61
C ALA A 187 0.02 20.95 -16.37
N LYS A 188 -0.92 20.44 -15.55
CA LYS A 188 -0.61 19.66 -14.36
C LYS A 188 -0.03 18.28 -14.70
N LEU A 189 -0.54 17.62 -15.73
CA LEU A 189 0.00 16.37 -16.26
C LEU A 189 1.45 16.54 -16.72
N ALA A 190 1.74 17.62 -17.45
CA ALA A 190 3.12 17.93 -17.89
C ALA A 190 4.06 18.22 -16.71
N GLU A 191 3.56 18.86 -15.63
CA GLU A 191 4.34 19.14 -14.42
C GLU A 191 4.72 17.85 -13.68
N VAL A 192 3.80 16.87 -13.60
CA VAL A 192 4.01 15.63 -12.86
C VAL A 192 4.71 14.57 -13.72
N ASP A 193 4.15 14.25 -14.89
CA ASP A 193 4.59 13.11 -15.70
C ASP A 193 5.54 13.49 -16.84
N GLY A 194 5.70 14.79 -17.15
CA GLY A 194 6.50 15.24 -18.29
C GLY A 194 6.00 14.62 -19.60
N HIS A 195 6.92 14.08 -20.40
CA HIS A 195 6.58 13.44 -21.70
C HIS A 195 5.82 12.11 -21.57
N ALA A 196 5.88 11.43 -20.42
CA ALA A 196 5.15 10.19 -20.20
C ALA A 196 3.62 10.40 -20.24
N GLY A 197 3.16 11.55 -19.72
CA GLY A 197 1.74 11.92 -19.78
C GLY A 197 1.23 12.09 -21.22
N ASP A 198 2.01 12.68 -22.10
CA ASP A 198 1.67 12.83 -23.53
C ASP A 198 1.50 11.46 -24.21
N GLN A 199 2.34 10.49 -23.87
CA GLN A 199 2.24 9.11 -24.39
C GLN A 199 0.98 8.40 -23.93
N VAL A 200 0.60 8.55 -22.64
CA VAL A 200 -0.65 8.00 -22.10
C VAL A 200 -1.85 8.59 -22.83
N VAL A 201 -1.89 9.90 -23.03
CA VAL A 201 -2.95 10.60 -23.77
C VAL A 201 -3.01 10.12 -25.23
N ALA A 202 -1.88 9.95 -25.89
CA ALA A 202 -1.80 9.53 -27.28
C ALA A 202 -2.25 8.07 -27.47
N SER A 203 -1.90 7.18 -26.54
CA SER A 203 -2.12 5.73 -26.67
C SER A 203 -3.58 5.30 -26.67
N MET A 204 -4.50 6.13 -26.21
CA MET A 204 -5.93 5.80 -26.08
C MET A 204 -6.84 6.68 -26.97
N ARG A 205 -6.25 7.66 -27.66
CA ARG A 205 -7.04 8.68 -28.38
C ARG A 205 -7.91 8.09 -29.49
N ASP A 206 -7.48 7.01 -30.11
CA ASP A 206 -8.16 6.36 -31.22
C ASP A 206 -9.33 5.47 -30.79
N ILE A 207 -9.21 4.82 -29.61
CA ILE A 207 -10.22 3.84 -29.15
C ILE A 207 -11.06 4.34 -27.97
N ALA A 208 -10.54 5.25 -27.14
CA ALA A 208 -11.21 5.72 -25.94
C ALA A 208 -10.94 7.23 -25.67
N PRO A 209 -11.29 8.13 -26.59
CA PRO A 209 -10.99 9.56 -26.46
C PRO A 209 -11.63 10.20 -25.22
N ASP A 210 -12.82 9.76 -24.82
CA ASP A 210 -13.48 10.26 -23.60
C ASP A 210 -12.74 9.82 -22.33
N LEU A 211 -12.20 8.59 -22.29
CA LEU A 211 -11.39 8.16 -21.14
C LEU A 211 -10.13 9.00 -21.00
N THR A 212 -9.46 9.27 -22.13
CA THR A 212 -8.32 10.19 -22.16
C THR A 212 -8.68 11.57 -21.62
N ARG A 213 -9.81 12.11 -22.06
CA ARG A 213 -10.31 13.40 -21.60
C ARG A 213 -10.60 13.38 -20.08
N TYR A 214 -11.21 12.32 -19.55
CA TYR A 214 -11.49 12.18 -18.12
C TYR A 214 -10.22 12.09 -17.29
N ILE A 215 -9.18 11.42 -17.75
CA ILE A 215 -7.88 11.42 -17.08
C ILE A 215 -7.35 12.86 -16.97
N VAL A 216 -7.33 13.60 -18.06
CA VAL A 216 -6.82 14.97 -18.07
C VAL A 216 -7.68 15.91 -17.21
N GLU A 217 -9.00 15.91 -17.42
CA GLU A 217 -9.89 16.84 -16.73
C GLU A 217 -10.10 16.47 -15.25
N PHE A 218 -10.39 15.21 -14.95
CA PHE A 218 -10.73 14.79 -13.60
C PHE A 218 -9.48 14.52 -12.76
N ALA A 219 -8.59 13.62 -13.20
CA ALA A 219 -7.44 13.29 -12.37
C ALA A 219 -6.52 14.51 -12.20
N PHE A 220 -6.07 15.12 -13.31
CA PHE A 220 -5.10 16.22 -13.24
C PHE A 220 -5.78 17.59 -13.05
N GLY A 221 -6.88 17.84 -13.77
CA GLY A 221 -7.58 19.13 -13.73
C GLY A 221 -8.33 19.39 -12.43
N ASP A 222 -9.00 18.39 -11.86
CA ASP A 222 -9.79 18.56 -10.64
C ASP A 222 -9.06 18.07 -9.38
N ILE A 223 -8.30 16.97 -9.42
CA ILE A 223 -7.69 16.38 -8.22
C ILE A 223 -6.26 16.84 -8.00
N TYR A 224 -5.37 16.65 -8.98
CA TYR A 224 -3.95 17.05 -8.83
C TYR A 224 -3.76 18.57 -8.74
N SER A 225 -4.70 19.35 -9.26
CA SER A 225 -4.65 20.81 -9.21
C SER A 225 -5.11 21.42 -7.88
N ARG A 226 -5.59 20.60 -6.93
CA ARG A 226 -5.96 21.05 -5.58
C ARG A 226 -4.72 21.32 -4.74
N SER A 227 -4.75 22.38 -3.91
CA SER A 227 -3.57 22.94 -3.24
C SER A 227 -3.30 22.36 -1.85
N SER A 228 -4.30 21.70 -1.21
CA SER A 228 -4.19 21.26 0.19
C SER A 228 -3.24 20.07 0.42
N LEU A 229 -2.75 19.41 -0.64
CA LEU A 229 -1.71 18.40 -0.58
C LEU A 229 -0.70 18.66 -1.70
N ASP A 230 0.58 18.73 -1.38
CA ASP A 230 1.64 18.96 -2.35
C ASP A 230 1.83 17.77 -3.32
N LEU A 231 2.42 18.04 -4.51
CA LEU A 231 2.56 17.03 -5.57
C LEU A 231 3.44 15.86 -5.16
N LYS A 232 4.49 16.09 -4.39
CA LYS A 232 5.37 15.01 -3.91
C LYS A 232 4.62 14.06 -2.98
N SER A 233 3.82 14.60 -2.07
CA SER A 233 2.95 13.82 -1.18
C SER A 233 1.88 13.05 -1.96
N ARG A 234 1.30 13.64 -3.02
CA ARG A 234 0.38 12.95 -3.92
C ARG A 234 1.06 11.78 -4.62
N GLU A 235 2.25 11.98 -5.17
CA GLU A 235 2.97 10.92 -5.87
C GLU A 235 3.47 9.81 -4.92
N LEU A 236 3.88 10.13 -3.69
CA LEU A 236 4.15 9.12 -2.67
C LEU A 236 2.92 8.25 -2.40
N ALA A 237 1.75 8.87 -2.28
CA ALA A 237 0.49 8.13 -2.11
C ALA A 237 0.15 7.31 -3.37
N SER A 238 0.35 7.85 -4.59
CA SER A 238 0.11 7.15 -5.86
C SER A 238 0.98 5.90 -6.00
N VAL A 239 2.29 6.01 -5.74
CA VAL A 239 3.23 4.87 -5.76
C VAL A 239 2.80 3.81 -4.73
N ALA A 240 2.40 4.23 -3.51
CA ALA A 240 1.92 3.31 -2.49
C ALA A 240 0.62 2.59 -2.92
N MET A 241 -0.36 3.33 -3.45
CA MET A 241 -1.63 2.79 -3.93
C MET A 241 -1.42 1.79 -5.08
N CYS A 242 -0.66 2.17 -6.11
CA CYS A 242 -0.38 1.30 -7.27
C CYS A 242 0.39 0.04 -6.85
N THR A 243 1.36 0.15 -5.93
CA THR A 243 2.08 -0.99 -5.39
C THR A 243 1.15 -1.91 -4.61
N ALA A 244 0.30 -1.35 -3.73
CA ALA A 244 -0.60 -2.12 -2.89
C ALA A 244 -1.72 -2.83 -3.68
N LEU A 245 -2.24 -2.21 -4.72
CA LEU A 245 -3.22 -2.81 -5.62
C LEU A 245 -2.65 -4.00 -6.40
N GLY A 246 -1.35 -3.99 -6.73
CA GLY A 246 -0.66 -5.11 -7.38
C GLY A 246 -1.06 -5.38 -8.84
N THR A 247 -2.08 -4.69 -9.37
CA THR A 247 -2.62 -4.86 -10.73
C THR A 247 -2.32 -3.69 -11.65
N ALA A 248 -1.68 -2.63 -11.15
CA ALA A 248 -1.43 -1.36 -11.83
C ALA A 248 0.06 -1.15 -12.15
N ALA A 249 0.78 -2.18 -12.61
CA ALA A 249 2.22 -2.10 -12.86
C ALA A 249 2.62 -1.02 -13.90
N PRO A 250 1.92 -0.85 -15.03
CA PRO A 250 2.21 0.25 -15.96
C PRO A 250 2.04 1.63 -15.32
N GLN A 251 0.96 1.82 -14.55
CA GLN A 251 0.70 3.08 -13.85
C GLN A 251 1.71 3.33 -12.74
N LEU A 252 2.14 2.27 -12.03
CA LEU A 252 3.20 2.39 -11.03
C LEU A 252 4.49 2.97 -11.62
N ARG A 253 4.91 2.52 -12.82
CA ARG A 253 6.08 3.09 -13.50
C ARG A 253 5.91 4.58 -13.80
N VAL A 254 4.75 4.99 -14.31
CA VAL A 254 4.43 6.41 -14.57
C VAL A 254 4.55 7.22 -13.27
N HIS A 255 3.97 6.75 -12.16
CA HIS A 255 4.02 7.47 -10.88
C HIS A 255 5.39 7.43 -10.19
N ILE A 256 6.24 6.45 -10.47
CA ILE A 256 7.65 6.49 -10.04
C ILE A 256 8.39 7.61 -10.80
N HIS A 257 8.17 7.75 -12.12
CA HIS A 257 8.68 8.91 -12.87
C HIS A 257 8.12 10.22 -12.31
N GLY A 258 6.82 10.28 -12.07
CA GLY A 258 6.14 11.43 -11.49
C GLY A 258 6.73 11.84 -10.14
N LEU A 259 6.91 10.89 -9.22
CA LEU A 259 7.52 11.15 -7.92
C LEU A 259 8.93 11.76 -8.06
N LEU A 260 9.75 11.23 -8.96
CA LEU A 260 11.08 11.75 -9.22
C LEU A 260 11.04 13.14 -9.86
N ASN A 261 10.07 13.43 -10.74
CA ASN A 261 9.91 14.74 -11.38
C ASN A 261 9.50 15.83 -10.39
N VAL A 262 8.66 15.50 -9.41
CA VAL A 262 8.20 16.45 -8.38
C VAL A 262 9.12 16.55 -7.16
N GLY A 263 10.37 16.10 -7.29
CA GLY A 263 11.41 16.24 -6.26
C GLY A 263 11.48 15.09 -5.26
N GLY A 264 10.93 13.93 -5.59
CA GLY A 264 11.21 12.68 -4.88
C GLY A 264 12.59 12.15 -5.21
N THR A 265 13.14 11.28 -4.35
CA THR A 265 14.43 10.62 -4.54
C THR A 265 14.27 9.14 -4.84
N ARG A 266 15.31 8.52 -5.43
CA ARG A 266 15.33 7.05 -5.61
C ARG A 266 15.17 6.31 -4.29
N GLU A 267 15.76 6.84 -3.21
CA GLU A 267 15.62 6.28 -1.86
C GLU A 267 14.16 6.31 -1.40
N GLU A 268 13.46 7.45 -1.55
CA GLU A 268 12.05 7.57 -1.18
C GLU A 268 11.16 6.62 -1.99
N VAL A 269 11.43 6.42 -3.29
CA VAL A 269 10.73 5.41 -4.13
C VAL A 269 10.93 4.01 -3.56
N VAL A 270 12.16 3.61 -3.25
CA VAL A 270 12.46 2.28 -2.69
C VAL A 270 11.80 2.10 -1.32
N GLU A 271 11.84 3.13 -0.46
CA GLU A 271 11.28 3.07 0.88
C GLU A 271 9.76 2.98 0.89
N VAL A 272 9.06 3.74 0.04
CA VAL A 272 7.59 3.65 -0.03
C VAL A 272 7.13 2.29 -0.55
N ILE A 273 7.82 1.72 -1.56
CA ILE A 273 7.51 0.40 -2.09
C ILE A 273 7.83 -0.69 -1.06
N THR A 274 8.98 -0.61 -0.38
CA THR A 274 9.38 -1.55 0.68
C THR A 274 8.35 -1.57 1.80
N GLN A 275 7.83 -0.41 2.19
CA GLN A 275 6.81 -0.28 3.22
C GLN A 275 5.52 -1.04 2.85
N MET A 276 5.18 -1.17 1.57
CA MET A 276 4.00 -1.91 1.13
C MET A 276 4.08 -3.41 1.41
N ALA A 277 5.28 -3.96 1.68
CA ALA A 277 5.41 -5.35 2.12
C ALA A 277 4.62 -5.65 3.41
N GLY A 278 4.49 -4.68 4.31
CA GLY A 278 3.72 -4.81 5.56
C GLY A 278 2.20 -4.69 5.40
N TYR A 279 1.71 -4.15 4.30
CA TYR A 279 0.29 -3.90 4.07
C TYR A 279 -0.32 -4.75 2.95
N ALA A 280 0.43 -4.92 1.85
CA ALA A 280 0.01 -5.67 0.67
C ALA A 280 0.79 -6.98 0.46
N GLY A 281 1.76 -7.25 1.32
CA GLY A 281 2.60 -8.45 1.28
C GLY A 281 3.84 -8.32 0.40
N PHE A 282 4.81 -9.22 0.63
CA PHE A 282 6.07 -9.24 -0.10
C PHE A 282 5.93 -9.33 -1.63
N PRO A 283 4.99 -10.12 -2.21
CA PRO A 283 4.87 -10.19 -3.66
C PRO A 283 4.57 -8.83 -4.31
N ALA A 284 3.69 -8.02 -3.71
CA ALA A 284 3.38 -6.68 -4.20
C ALA A 284 4.61 -5.75 -4.15
N ALA A 285 5.34 -5.76 -3.04
CA ALA A 285 6.57 -4.98 -2.89
C ALA A 285 7.67 -5.42 -3.88
N LEU A 286 7.87 -6.73 -4.08
CA LEU A 286 8.85 -7.25 -5.04
C LEU A 286 8.53 -6.81 -6.48
N ASN A 287 7.25 -6.89 -6.89
CA ASN A 287 6.82 -6.39 -8.19
C ASN A 287 7.04 -4.87 -8.31
N GLY A 288 6.79 -4.12 -7.24
CA GLY A 288 7.06 -2.69 -7.19
C GLY A 288 8.54 -2.35 -7.34
N ILE A 289 9.44 -3.10 -6.67
CA ILE A 289 10.88 -2.92 -6.81
C ILE A 289 11.36 -3.25 -8.23
N ALA A 290 10.76 -4.25 -8.88
CA ALA A 290 11.08 -4.55 -10.29
C ALA A 290 10.70 -3.36 -11.20
N ALA A 291 9.51 -2.79 -11.02
CA ALA A 291 9.08 -1.59 -11.76
C ALA A 291 10.00 -0.37 -11.49
N ALA A 292 10.41 -0.17 -10.23
CA ALA A 292 11.33 0.90 -9.89
C ALA A 292 12.71 0.74 -10.55
N ARG A 293 13.22 -0.50 -10.63
CA ARG A 293 14.49 -0.78 -11.32
C ARG A 293 14.43 -0.39 -12.79
N GLU A 294 13.36 -0.77 -13.51
CA GLU A 294 13.17 -0.39 -14.91
C GLU A 294 13.20 1.13 -15.09
N VAL A 295 12.46 1.86 -14.27
CA VAL A 295 12.44 3.34 -14.31
C VAL A 295 13.81 3.95 -14.01
N PHE A 296 14.55 3.38 -13.04
CA PHE A 296 15.88 3.90 -12.71
C PHE A 296 16.91 3.64 -13.81
N GLU A 297 16.78 2.52 -14.54
CA GLU A 297 17.61 2.20 -15.70
C GLU A 297 17.28 3.14 -16.88
N GLU A 298 16.01 3.38 -17.17
CA GLU A 298 15.56 4.32 -18.20
C GLU A 298 16.12 5.73 -17.92
N ARG A 299 16.00 6.24 -16.70
CA ARG A 299 16.50 7.57 -16.30
C ARG A 299 18.02 7.66 -16.14
N GLY A 300 18.71 6.55 -16.06
CA GLY A 300 20.19 6.53 -16.04
C GLY A 300 20.82 6.52 -17.43
N GLN A 301 20.01 6.37 -18.49
CA GLN A 301 20.44 6.41 -19.90
C GLN A 301 20.20 7.79 -20.55
N GLU A 302 19.44 8.67 -19.90
CA GLU A 302 19.22 10.06 -20.27
C GLU A 302 20.35 10.96 -19.73
#